data_2b8312eae2195e058124ead70360fc7e
#
_entry.id   2b8312eae2195e058124ead70360fc7e
#
_cell.length_a   1.000
_cell.length_b   1.000
_cell.length_c   1.000
_cell.angle_alpha   90.00
_cell.angle_beta   90.00
_cell.angle_gamma   90.00
#
_symmetry.space_group_name_H-M   'P 1'
#
loop_
_entity.id
_entity.type
_entity.pdbx_description
1 polymer ?
#
loop_
_entity_poly.entity_id
_entity_poly.type
_entity_poly.pdbx_seq_one_letter_code
_entity_poly.pdbx_strand_id
1 'polypeptide(L)'
;MSRTLTHLERLEAESIHILREAVAESDNPVMLYSVGKDSSVMVHLARKAFYPAPPPFPLLHVDTRWKFRQMYQFRDRIARDSGQPLIVHVNPEAIARDINPFDHGSALHTEITKTVGLKQALDAHRFDVIFGGARRDEEKSRAKERIFSFRNAEHGWDPKRQRPELWSLYNTRKQNGESLRVF
;
A
#
# COMPACT_ATOMS: atom_id res chain seq x y z
N MET A 1 36.74 -5.17 11.92
CA MET A 1 35.91 -4.16 12.62
C MET A 1 34.53 -4.22 12.06
N SER A 2 33.48 -4.52 12.82
CA SER A 2 32.09 -4.49 12.35
C SER A 2 31.69 -3.03 12.13
N ARG A 3 31.29 -2.69 10.92
CA ARG A 3 30.77 -1.36 10.60
C ARG A 3 29.41 -1.16 11.30
N THR A 4 29.29 -0.14 12.12
CA THR A 4 28.00 0.26 12.70
C THR A 4 27.14 0.88 11.61
N LEU A 5 25.91 0.37 11.41
CA LEU A 5 24.97 0.92 10.45
C LEU A 5 24.53 2.34 10.84
N THR A 6 24.43 3.22 9.89
CA THR A 6 23.81 4.54 10.06
C THR A 6 22.31 4.38 10.37
N HIS A 7 21.66 5.46 10.83
CA HIS A 7 20.21 5.44 11.07
C HIS A 7 19.41 5.07 9.81
N LEU A 8 19.78 5.64 8.68
CA LEU A 8 19.11 5.36 7.40
C LEU A 8 19.30 3.91 6.95
N GLU A 9 20.50 3.35 7.07
CA GLU A 9 20.77 1.95 6.75
C GLU A 9 19.99 0.99 7.65
N ARG A 10 19.74 1.36 8.92
CA ARG A 10 18.88 0.57 9.83
C ARG A 10 17.42 0.59 9.39
N LEU A 11 16.89 1.78 9.05
CA LEU A 11 15.51 1.91 8.55
C LEU A 11 15.32 1.16 7.23
N GLU A 12 16.29 1.20 6.33
CA GLU A 12 16.27 0.42 5.09
C GLU A 12 16.26 -1.09 5.38
N ALA A 13 17.14 -1.57 6.25
CA ALA A 13 17.20 -2.98 6.61
C ALA A 13 15.90 -3.47 7.28
N GLU A 14 15.32 -2.67 8.16
CA GLU A 14 14.03 -2.95 8.80
C GLU A 14 12.90 -3.00 7.76
N SER A 15 12.83 -2.04 6.85
CA SER A 15 11.83 -2.00 5.78
C SER A 15 11.93 -3.23 4.86
N ILE A 16 13.14 -3.65 4.51
CA ILE A 16 13.38 -4.87 3.73
C ILE A 16 12.91 -6.11 4.49
N HIS A 17 13.17 -6.19 5.79
CA HIS A 17 12.70 -7.28 6.64
C HIS A 17 11.17 -7.33 6.68
N ILE A 18 10.51 -6.20 6.94
CA ILE A 18 9.05 -6.09 6.99
C ILE A 18 8.42 -6.53 5.65
N LEU A 19 8.96 -6.09 4.52
CA LEU A 19 8.47 -6.49 3.19
C LEU A 19 8.55 -8.00 2.99
N ARG A 20 9.65 -8.63 3.38
CA ARG A 20 9.85 -10.08 3.26
C ARG A 20 8.94 -10.87 4.19
N GLU A 21 8.79 -10.45 5.45
CA GLU A 21 7.87 -11.06 6.42
C GLU A 21 6.42 -11.02 5.91
N ALA A 22 5.97 -9.86 5.43
CA ALA A 22 4.62 -9.69 4.92
C ALA A 22 4.35 -10.59 3.70
N VAL A 23 5.31 -10.72 2.79
CA VAL A 23 5.19 -11.58 1.61
C VAL A 23 5.18 -13.06 1.99
N ALA A 24 6.00 -13.45 2.98
CA ALA A 24 6.06 -14.85 3.43
C ALA A 24 4.73 -15.37 3.99
N GLU A 25 3.92 -14.47 4.56
CA GLU A 25 2.60 -14.77 5.16
C GLU A 25 1.42 -14.43 4.23
N SER A 26 1.69 -14.04 2.98
CA SER A 26 0.66 -13.61 2.04
C SER A 26 0.36 -14.69 0.99
N ASP A 27 -0.93 -14.79 0.62
CA ASP A 27 -1.36 -15.57 -0.54
C ASP A 27 -1.45 -14.69 -1.80
N ASN A 28 -1.85 -13.41 -1.63
CA ASN A 28 -2.06 -12.49 -2.74
C ASN A 28 -1.72 -11.04 -2.35
N PRO A 29 -0.44 -10.69 -2.25
CA PRO A 29 0.00 -9.36 -1.86
C PRO A 29 -0.11 -8.34 -2.98
N VAL A 30 -0.24 -7.05 -2.61
CA VAL A 30 -0.25 -5.91 -3.54
C VAL A 30 0.41 -4.69 -2.91
N MET A 31 1.09 -3.88 -3.72
CA MET A 31 1.62 -2.60 -3.27
C MET A 31 0.84 -1.44 -3.87
N LEU A 32 0.32 -0.55 -3.02
CA LEU A 32 -0.33 0.67 -3.45
C LEU A 32 0.68 1.64 -4.05
N TYR A 33 0.42 2.10 -5.28
CA TYR A 33 1.30 3.01 -5.96
C TYR A 33 0.56 4.29 -6.40
N SER A 34 0.70 5.33 -5.59
CA SER A 34 0.04 6.63 -5.82
C SER A 34 0.83 7.58 -6.72
N VAL A 35 2.05 7.20 -7.13
CA VAL A 35 3.02 8.07 -7.85
C VAL A 35 3.60 9.18 -6.97
N GLY A 36 3.34 9.14 -5.66
CA GLY A 36 3.95 10.04 -4.68
C GLY A 36 5.37 9.61 -4.29
N LYS A 37 6.07 10.47 -3.57
CA LYS A 37 7.44 10.22 -3.08
C LYS A 37 7.52 8.95 -2.22
N ASP A 38 6.58 8.79 -1.29
CA ASP A 38 6.59 7.68 -0.32
C ASP A 38 6.35 6.34 -1.03
N SER A 39 5.35 6.26 -1.91
CA SER A 39 5.10 5.06 -2.72
C SER A 39 6.25 4.73 -3.68
N SER A 40 6.98 5.73 -4.17
CA SER A 40 8.16 5.51 -5.02
C SER A 40 9.34 4.96 -4.22
N VAL A 41 9.54 5.43 -2.98
CA VAL A 41 10.52 4.86 -2.05
C VAL A 41 10.17 3.41 -1.72
N MET A 42 8.89 3.09 -1.49
CA MET A 42 8.46 1.71 -1.23
C MET A 42 8.75 0.77 -2.41
N VAL A 43 8.51 1.20 -3.65
CA VAL A 43 8.89 0.42 -4.84
C VAL A 43 10.39 0.19 -4.90
N HIS A 44 11.20 1.22 -4.57
CA HIS A 44 12.65 1.08 -4.50
C HIS A 44 13.09 0.05 -3.44
N LEU A 45 12.53 0.13 -2.24
CA LEU A 45 12.80 -0.82 -1.15
C LEU A 45 12.35 -2.25 -1.51
N ALA A 46 11.20 -2.41 -2.15
CA ALA A 46 10.73 -3.70 -2.64
C ALA A 46 11.70 -4.32 -3.66
N ARG A 47 12.19 -3.52 -4.61
CA ARG A 47 13.23 -3.99 -5.56
C ARG A 47 14.49 -4.46 -4.84
N LYS A 48 14.92 -3.75 -3.80
CA LYS A 48 16.08 -4.18 -2.98
C LYS A 48 15.77 -5.45 -2.19
N ALA A 49 14.56 -5.55 -1.61
CA ALA A 49 14.15 -6.69 -0.80
C ALA A 49 14.16 -8.01 -1.57
N PHE A 50 13.81 -7.99 -2.86
CA PHE A 50 13.67 -9.20 -3.67
C PHE A 50 14.76 -9.37 -4.75
N TYR A 51 15.74 -8.46 -4.81
CA TYR A 51 16.85 -8.58 -5.75
C TYR A 51 17.52 -9.96 -5.68
N PRO A 52 17.86 -10.61 -6.84
CA PRO A 52 17.80 -10.09 -8.22
C PRO A 52 16.45 -10.25 -8.94
N ALA A 53 15.48 -10.94 -8.33
CA ALA A 53 14.14 -11.10 -8.91
C ALA A 53 13.31 -9.82 -8.76
N PRO A 54 12.29 -9.59 -9.61
CA PRO A 54 11.30 -8.55 -9.36
C PRO A 54 10.50 -8.86 -8.09
N PRO A 55 9.92 -7.84 -7.41
CA PRO A 55 9.02 -8.06 -6.30
C PRO A 55 7.84 -8.98 -6.70
N PRO A 56 7.48 -9.97 -5.87
CA PRO A 56 6.50 -11.01 -6.24
C PRO A 56 5.03 -10.54 -6.05
N PHE A 57 4.74 -9.29 -6.34
CA PHE A 57 3.41 -8.71 -6.23
C PHE A 57 3.23 -7.54 -7.21
N PRO A 58 1.99 -7.28 -7.66
CA PRO A 58 1.69 -6.17 -8.55
C PRO A 58 1.69 -4.81 -7.82
N LEU A 59 1.79 -3.75 -8.61
CA LEU A 59 1.47 -2.39 -8.21
C LEU A 59 -0.01 -2.12 -8.47
N LEU A 60 -0.73 -1.58 -7.49
CA LEU A 60 -2.12 -1.13 -7.64
C LEU A 60 -2.17 0.39 -7.63
N HIS A 61 -2.62 0.96 -8.75
CA HIS A 61 -2.89 2.37 -8.88
C HIS A 61 -4.40 2.62 -8.94
N VAL A 62 -4.94 3.27 -7.90
CA VAL A 62 -6.32 3.76 -7.93
C VAL A 62 -6.32 5.12 -8.64
N ASP A 63 -6.88 5.16 -9.83
CA ASP A 63 -6.87 6.34 -10.68
C ASP A 63 -8.11 7.20 -10.45
N THR A 64 -7.89 8.42 -10.01
CA THR A 64 -8.94 9.41 -9.78
C THR A 64 -9.33 10.17 -11.06
N ARG A 65 -8.67 9.90 -12.21
CA ARG A 65 -8.79 10.61 -13.49
C ARG A 65 -8.32 12.08 -13.47
N TRP A 66 -8.01 12.64 -12.30
CA TRP A 66 -7.63 14.05 -12.10
C TRP A 66 -6.15 14.14 -11.68
N LYS A 67 -5.25 13.76 -12.59
CA LYS A 67 -3.81 13.80 -12.39
C LYS A 67 -3.11 14.42 -13.59
N PHE A 68 -1.91 14.96 -13.36
CA PHE A 68 -1.08 15.46 -14.44
C PHE A 68 -0.63 14.34 -15.40
N ARG A 69 -0.57 14.64 -16.69
CA ARG A 69 -0.13 13.68 -17.73
C ARG A 69 1.24 13.05 -17.40
N GLN A 70 2.14 13.85 -16.86
CA GLN A 70 3.48 13.40 -16.46
C GLN A 70 3.44 12.33 -15.36
N MET A 71 2.43 12.37 -14.47
CA MET A 71 2.27 11.34 -13.44
C MET A 71 1.91 9.99 -14.03
N TYR A 72 1.05 9.94 -15.05
CA TYR A 72 0.73 8.70 -15.75
C TYR A 72 1.95 8.12 -16.47
N GLN A 73 2.72 8.96 -17.17
CA GLN A 73 3.96 8.55 -17.84
C GLN A 73 5.00 8.02 -16.86
N PHE A 74 5.14 8.69 -15.71
CA PHE A 74 6.06 8.26 -14.66
C PHE A 74 5.60 6.94 -14.03
N ARG A 75 4.31 6.77 -13.73
CA ARG A 75 3.70 5.53 -13.23
C ARG A 75 4.05 4.34 -14.11
N ASP A 76 3.77 4.47 -15.40
CA ASP A 76 3.96 3.39 -16.37
C ASP A 76 5.44 3.04 -16.57
N ARG A 77 6.32 4.05 -16.50
CA ARG A 77 7.77 3.85 -16.53
C ARG A 77 8.25 3.09 -15.30
N ILE A 78 7.88 3.52 -14.10
CA ILE A 78 8.31 2.87 -12.86
C ILE A 78 7.82 1.42 -12.78
N ALA A 79 6.58 1.14 -13.16
CA ALA A 79 6.07 -0.22 -13.19
C ALA A 79 6.90 -1.12 -14.13
N ARG A 80 7.19 -0.64 -15.33
CA ARG A 80 8.04 -1.35 -16.30
C ARG A 80 9.46 -1.56 -15.78
N ASP A 81 10.09 -0.52 -15.23
CA ASP A 81 11.47 -0.55 -14.73
C ASP A 81 11.61 -1.42 -13.46
N SER A 82 10.54 -1.60 -12.69
CA SER A 82 10.51 -2.49 -11.54
C SER A 82 10.25 -3.95 -11.89
N GLY A 83 9.79 -4.22 -13.10
CA GLY A 83 9.38 -5.57 -13.54
C GLY A 83 8.08 -6.06 -12.89
N GLN A 84 7.32 -5.16 -12.25
CA GLN A 84 6.07 -5.52 -11.57
C GLN A 84 4.86 -5.27 -12.49
N PRO A 85 3.86 -6.17 -12.49
CA PRO A 85 2.58 -5.90 -13.14
C PRO A 85 1.92 -4.64 -12.55
N LEU A 86 1.32 -3.82 -13.40
CA LEU A 86 0.57 -2.64 -12.99
C LEU A 86 -0.92 -2.88 -13.17
N ILE A 87 -1.67 -2.80 -12.08
CA ILE A 87 -3.12 -2.83 -12.06
C ILE A 87 -3.59 -1.39 -11.88
N VAL A 88 -4.43 -0.92 -12.81
CA VAL A 88 -5.05 0.41 -12.75
C VAL A 88 -6.54 0.22 -12.53
N HIS A 89 -7.04 0.72 -11.40
CA HIS A 89 -8.46 0.69 -11.08
C HIS A 89 -9.06 2.10 -11.13
N VAL A 90 -10.15 2.24 -11.85
CA VAL A 90 -10.99 3.44 -11.87
C VAL A 90 -12.36 3.05 -11.33
N ASN A 91 -12.89 3.80 -10.37
CA ASN A 91 -14.24 3.52 -9.86
C ASN A 91 -15.30 3.70 -10.94
N PRO A 92 -16.06 2.66 -11.34
CA PRO A 92 -17.08 2.75 -12.39
C PRO A 92 -18.18 3.77 -12.06
N GLU A 93 -18.56 3.91 -10.79
CA GLU A 93 -19.55 4.91 -10.36
C GLU A 93 -19.04 6.34 -10.58
N ALA A 94 -17.75 6.58 -10.31
CA ALA A 94 -17.15 7.89 -10.57
C ALA A 94 -17.16 8.25 -12.06
N ILE A 95 -17.05 7.23 -12.94
CA ILE A 95 -17.17 7.43 -14.38
C ILE A 95 -18.62 7.73 -14.76
N ALA A 96 -19.56 6.88 -14.32
CA ALA A 96 -20.98 7.00 -14.70
C ALA A 96 -21.62 8.31 -14.23
N ARG A 97 -21.19 8.85 -13.10
CA ARG A 97 -21.67 10.10 -12.52
C ARG A 97 -20.81 11.32 -12.86
N ASP A 98 -19.78 11.16 -13.67
CA ASP A 98 -18.76 12.17 -14.01
C ASP A 98 -18.23 12.93 -12.78
N ILE A 99 -17.93 12.17 -11.71
CA ILE A 99 -17.47 12.74 -10.44
C ILE A 99 -16.15 13.47 -10.65
N ASN A 100 -16.17 14.77 -10.38
CA ASN A 100 -15.00 15.64 -10.49
C ASN A 100 -14.89 16.58 -9.26
N PRO A 101 -13.70 17.12 -8.96
CA PRO A 101 -13.49 17.91 -7.76
C PRO A 101 -14.10 19.31 -7.85
N PHE A 102 -14.42 19.82 -9.05
CA PHE A 102 -14.93 21.17 -9.25
C PHE A 102 -16.43 21.25 -8.96
N ASP A 103 -17.22 20.34 -9.52
CA ASP A 103 -18.67 20.32 -9.37
C ASP A 103 -19.13 19.65 -8.08
N HIS A 104 -18.37 18.64 -7.59
CA HIS A 104 -18.76 17.80 -6.46
C HIS A 104 -17.95 18.07 -5.18
N GLY A 105 -16.92 18.92 -5.26
CA GLY A 105 -16.00 19.19 -4.15
C GLY A 105 -15.00 18.07 -3.89
N SER A 106 -13.90 18.42 -3.22
CA SER A 106 -12.77 17.52 -3.00
C SER A 106 -13.10 16.34 -2.07
N ALA A 107 -14.01 16.54 -1.11
CA ALA A 107 -14.38 15.51 -0.15
C ALA A 107 -15.10 14.33 -0.82
N LEU A 108 -16.18 14.61 -1.56
CA LEU A 108 -16.96 13.59 -2.28
C LEU A 108 -16.11 12.93 -3.38
N HIS A 109 -15.36 13.74 -4.13
CA HIS A 109 -14.44 13.21 -5.13
C HIS A 109 -13.43 12.23 -4.52
N THR A 110 -12.80 12.59 -3.39
CA THR A 110 -11.84 11.72 -2.70
C THR A 110 -12.51 10.45 -2.17
N GLU A 111 -13.69 10.57 -1.55
CA GLU A 111 -14.40 9.41 -1.02
C GLU A 111 -14.72 8.40 -2.12
N ILE A 112 -15.36 8.84 -3.21
CA ILE A 112 -15.79 7.93 -4.28
C ILE A 112 -14.58 7.40 -5.06
N THR A 113 -13.65 8.27 -5.48
CA THR A 113 -12.59 7.84 -6.39
C THR A 113 -11.44 7.11 -5.68
N LYS A 114 -11.12 7.47 -4.42
CA LYS A 114 -10.01 6.84 -3.67
C LYS A 114 -10.51 5.81 -2.67
N THR A 115 -11.38 6.18 -1.73
CA THR A 115 -11.77 5.29 -0.63
C THR A 115 -12.60 4.12 -1.15
N VAL A 116 -13.70 4.41 -1.83
CA VAL A 116 -14.56 3.38 -2.42
C VAL A 116 -13.83 2.64 -3.54
N GLY A 117 -13.14 3.36 -4.43
CA GLY A 117 -12.36 2.76 -5.51
C GLY A 117 -11.28 1.80 -5.01
N LEU A 118 -10.60 2.13 -3.92
CA LEU A 118 -9.62 1.21 -3.31
C LEU A 118 -10.29 -0.07 -2.81
N LYS A 119 -11.38 0.04 -2.05
CA LYS A 119 -12.12 -1.14 -1.55
C LYS A 119 -12.58 -2.04 -2.70
N GLN A 120 -13.17 -1.45 -3.75
CA GLN A 120 -13.57 -2.18 -4.95
C GLN A 120 -12.41 -2.95 -5.58
N ALA A 121 -11.25 -2.32 -5.73
CA ALA A 121 -10.07 -2.97 -6.30
C ALA A 121 -9.57 -4.13 -5.43
N LEU A 122 -9.54 -3.93 -4.10
CA LEU A 122 -9.10 -4.96 -3.17
C LEU A 122 -10.02 -6.18 -3.17
N ASP A 123 -11.33 -5.96 -3.21
CA ASP A 123 -12.35 -7.01 -3.24
C ASP A 123 -12.33 -7.77 -4.58
N ALA A 124 -12.27 -7.03 -5.69
CA ALA A 124 -12.25 -7.63 -7.03
C ALA A 124 -11.05 -8.56 -7.24
N HIS A 125 -9.89 -8.20 -6.71
CA HIS A 125 -8.68 -8.99 -6.82
C HIS A 125 -8.39 -9.90 -5.61
N ARG A 126 -9.19 -9.79 -4.52
CA ARG A 126 -9.02 -10.58 -3.29
C ARG A 126 -7.62 -10.45 -2.68
N PHE A 127 -7.07 -9.23 -2.65
CA PHE A 127 -5.79 -9.00 -2.02
C PHE A 127 -5.88 -9.16 -0.50
N ASP A 128 -4.95 -9.91 0.06
CA ASP A 128 -4.90 -10.23 1.48
C ASP A 128 -3.83 -9.44 2.25
N VAL A 129 -2.76 -9.00 1.56
CA VAL A 129 -1.70 -8.16 2.11
C VAL A 129 -1.53 -6.93 1.22
N ILE A 130 -1.66 -5.74 1.82
CA ILE A 130 -1.62 -4.47 1.11
C ILE A 130 -0.51 -3.59 1.69
N PHE A 131 0.54 -3.34 0.91
CA PHE A 131 1.61 -2.42 1.27
C PHE A 131 1.19 -0.98 0.99
N GLY A 132 1.34 -0.11 1.98
CA GLY A 132 1.08 1.32 1.87
C GLY A 132 2.07 2.14 2.69
N GLY A 133 2.50 3.28 2.19
CA GLY A 133 3.37 4.20 2.93
C GLY A 133 2.55 5.11 3.84
N ALA A 134 2.82 5.07 5.15
CA ALA A 134 2.23 5.99 6.11
C ALA A 134 3.11 6.10 7.36
N ARG A 135 2.99 7.21 8.07
CA ARG A 135 3.61 7.39 9.39
C ARG A 135 2.53 7.70 10.41
N ARG A 136 2.75 7.29 11.65
CA ARG A 136 1.81 7.52 12.76
C ARG A 136 1.64 8.99 13.11
N ASP A 137 2.65 9.82 12.83
CA ASP A 137 2.69 11.26 13.08
C ASP A 137 2.18 12.10 11.89
N GLU A 138 1.82 11.46 10.78
CA GLU A 138 1.37 12.13 9.56
C GLU A 138 0.00 12.80 9.75
N GLU A 139 -0.94 12.06 10.34
CA GLU A 139 -2.27 12.57 10.68
C GLU A 139 -2.89 11.77 11.83
N LYS A 140 -3.88 12.36 12.49
CA LYS A 140 -4.54 11.78 13.65
C LYS A 140 -5.13 10.39 13.39
N SER A 141 -5.68 10.15 12.21
CA SER A 141 -6.25 8.84 11.86
C SER A 141 -5.20 7.73 11.73
N ARG A 142 -3.92 8.10 11.50
CA ARG A 142 -2.79 7.17 11.38
C ARG A 142 -2.17 6.79 12.72
N ALA A 143 -2.39 7.55 13.78
CA ALA A 143 -1.77 7.32 15.10
C ALA A 143 -2.07 5.92 15.70
N LYS A 144 -3.20 5.30 15.29
CA LYS A 144 -3.62 3.97 15.73
C LYS A 144 -2.96 2.82 14.97
N GLU A 145 -2.37 3.09 13.80
CA GLU A 145 -1.86 2.04 12.93
C GLU A 145 -0.63 1.34 13.53
N ARG A 146 -0.51 0.05 13.22
CA ARG A 146 0.67 -0.78 13.47
C ARG A 146 1.45 -0.94 12.17
N ILE A 147 2.66 -1.47 12.24
CA ILE A 147 3.39 -1.89 11.03
C ILE A 147 2.55 -2.93 10.28
N PHE A 148 2.00 -3.91 11.01
CA PHE A 148 1.05 -4.90 10.49
C PHE A 148 -0.34 -4.63 11.07
N SER A 149 -1.15 -3.88 10.33
CA SER A 149 -2.46 -3.44 10.78
C SER A 149 -3.56 -4.31 10.20
N PHE A 150 -4.23 -5.08 11.05
CA PHE A 150 -5.25 -6.05 10.64
C PHE A 150 -6.59 -5.39 10.33
N ARG A 151 -7.27 -5.89 9.30
CA ARG A 151 -8.61 -5.48 8.88
C ARG A 151 -9.51 -6.69 8.80
N ASN A 152 -10.78 -6.52 9.16
CA ASN A 152 -11.82 -7.52 8.94
C ASN A 152 -12.25 -7.59 7.47
N ALA A 153 -13.21 -8.46 7.15
CA ALA A 153 -13.72 -8.65 5.78
C ALA A 153 -14.31 -7.37 5.16
N GLU A 154 -14.82 -6.45 5.98
CA GLU A 154 -15.38 -5.16 5.56
C GLU A 154 -14.33 -4.03 5.54
N HIS A 155 -13.03 -4.38 5.58
CA HIS A 155 -11.88 -3.47 5.70
C HIS A 155 -11.87 -2.61 6.97
N GLY A 156 -12.67 -2.97 7.98
CA GLY A 156 -12.76 -2.29 9.27
C GLY A 156 -11.54 -2.56 10.15
N TRP A 157 -11.12 -1.55 10.90
CA TRP A 157 -10.07 -1.66 11.90
C TRP A 157 -10.69 -1.83 13.29
N ASP A 158 -10.27 -2.87 14.03
CA ASP A 158 -10.70 -3.14 15.38
C ASP A 158 -9.47 -3.21 16.31
N PRO A 159 -9.40 -2.39 17.40
CA PRO A 159 -8.26 -2.40 18.31
C PRO A 159 -8.05 -3.75 19.01
N LYS A 160 -9.12 -4.51 19.25
CA LYS A 160 -9.07 -5.82 19.90
C LYS A 160 -8.49 -6.92 19.03
N ARG A 161 -8.43 -6.70 17.72
CA ARG A 161 -7.90 -7.65 16.74
C ARG A 161 -6.47 -7.35 16.30
N GLN A 162 -5.87 -6.25 16.79
CA GLN A 162 -4.48 -5.95 16.49
C GLN A 162 -3.53 -6.83 17.31
N ARG A 163 -2.36 -7.14 16.75
CA ARG A 163 -1.31 -7.90 17.44
C ARG A 163 -0.29 -6.95 18.01
N PRO A 164 0.30 -7.24 19.20
CA PRO A 164 1.40 -6.45 19.73
C PRO A 164 2.65 -6.62 18.88
N GLU A 165 3.42 -5.53 18.73
CA GLU A 165 4.69 -5.48 18.00
C GLU A 165 5.82 -5.11 18.96
N LEU A 166 5.97 -5.88 20.04
CA LEU A 166 7.00 -5.66 21.04
C LEU A 166 8.35 -6.16 20.53
N TRP A 167 9.40 -5.37 20.74
CA TRP A 167 10.77 -5.69 20.34
C TRP A 167 10.94 -6.01 18.85
N SER A 168 10.15 -5.39 17.97
CA SER A 168 10.13 -5.67 16.53
C SER A 168 9.86 -7.14 16.19
N LEU A 169 9.14 -7.84 17.06
CA LEU A 169 8.63 -9.17 16.78
C LEU A 169 7.21 -9.04 16.23
N TYR A 170 6.99 -9.62 15.05
CA TYR A 170 5.73 -9.52 14.33
C TYR A 170 4.97 -10.84 14.37
N ASN A 171 3.66 -10.75 14.62
CA ASN A 171 2.75 -11.86 14.41
C ASN A 171 1.84 -11.51 13.22
N THR A 172 2.20 -11.98 12.06
CA THR A 172 1.54 -11.67 10.77
C THR A 172 0.45 -12.68 10.41
N ARG A 173 0.26 -13.74 11.23
CA ARG A 173 -0.73 -14.80 10.97
C ARG A 173 -2.14 -14.22 10.88
N LYS A 174 -2.74 -14.36 9.70
CA LYS A 174 -4.12 -13.95 9.40
C LYS A 174 -5.13 -15.02 9.81
N GLN A 175 -6.33 -14.59 10.19
CA GLN A 175 -7.51 -15.44 10.32
C GLN A 175 -8.35 -15.35 9.04
N ASN A 176 -9.30 -16.29 8.89
CA ASN A 176 -10.21 -16.26 7.74
C ASN A 176 -10.97 -14.93 7.68
N GLY A 177 -10.96 -14.29 6.51
CA GLY A 177 -11.58 -12.99 6.27
C GLY A 177 -10.77 -11.79 6.77
N GLU A 178 -9.58 -11.98 7.35
CA GLU A 178 -8.68 -10.88 7.67
C GLU A 178 -7.78 -10.51 6.49
N SER A 179 -7.53 -9.22 6.33
CA SER A 179 -6.50 -8.68 5.46
C SER A 179 -5.52 -7.81 6.25
N LEU A 180 -4.31 -7.69 5.73
CA LEU A 180 -3.22 -7.00 6.38
C LEU A 180 -2.89 -5.70 5.64
N ARG A 181 -2.81 -4.58 6.36
CA ARG A 181 -2.23 -3.33 5.87
C ARG A 181 -0.84 -3.20 6.47
N VAL A 182 0.17 -3.08 5.62
CA VAL A 182 1.57 -2.95 6.02
C VAL A 182 2.01 -1.51 5.76
N PHE A 183 2.54 -0.83 6.79
CA PHE A 183 2.90 0.59 6.77
C PHE A 183 4.38 0.81 7.10
#